data_16ec22307e7b883697d8d4a8bcff6ff0
#
_entry.id   16ec22307e7b883697d8d4a8bcff6ff0
#
_cell.length_a   1.000
_cell.length_b   1.000
_cell.length_c   1.000
_cell.angle_alpha   90.00
_cell.angle_beta   90.00
_cell.angle_gamma   90.00
#
_symmetry.space_group_name_H-M   'P 1'
#
loop_
_entity.id
_entity.type
_entity.pdbx_description
1 polymer ?
#
loop_
_entity_poly.entity_id
_entity_poly.type
_entity_poly.pdbx_seq_one_letter_code
_entity_poly.pdbx_strand_id
1 'polypeptide(L)'
;VCCFIAITDDHGQLQISGVGHHRANGMRNGEVVNMDALEASVRAAVDAAEQMAKQRIDSVFVNLTCGSPRSSQVEVELAVSGHEIRDADVRRIMEHAGGHFDADDRDLIHCIPTSYSIDGSNGIIDPRGMYGERLGVNIHLVTAALGQSRNFSTVIEHCHLDIEDKVVSAYASGLACLVEDEKELGVTVIDMGGGTTSVAVFQKGHIEFVGSVPIGGNHVTSDIAKGLSTPIAKAERLKTVYGSVVQTPSDERELIKVPLVGEDDENSANEVPKSMLVQIIQPRLEETFEFVRDMLEVSGYSQIAGRRVVITGGASQLEGIRDLAELVLDKQVRLGRPKTIKGLPESVSGPAFATTAGLLRYAINEHVILPDIAETVSKGRGVDRI
;
A
#
# COMPACT_ATOMS: atom_id res chain seq x y z
N VAL A 1 6.51 10.16 -5.89
CA VAL A 1 5.75 9.54 -6.98
C VAL A 1 6.69 8.64 -7.76
N CYS A 2 6.23 7.44 -8.09
CA CYS A 2 6.94 6.49 -8.92
C CYS A 2 5.98 5.97 -9.99
N CYS A 3 6.43 5.89 -11.23
CA CYS A 3 5.69 5.33 -12.35
C CYS A 3 6.52 4.23 -13.00
N PHE A 4 5.94 3.03 -13.15
CA PHE A 4 6.51 1.94 -13.93
C PHE A 4 5.62 1.67 -15.13
N ILE A 5 6.21 1.60 -16.31
CA ILE A 5 5.57 1.14 -17.53
C ILE A 5 6.10 -0.24 -17.84
N ALA A 6 5.21 -1.19 -18.04
CA ALA A 6 5.56 -2.57 -18.35
C ALA A 6 4.79 -3.05 -19.57
N ILE A 7 5.38 -3.98 -20.28
CA ILE A 7 4.75 -4.73 -21.36
C ILE A 7 4.71 -6.21 -20.98
N THR A 8 3.69 -6.91 -21.44
CA THR A 8 3.63 -8.37 -21.34
C THR A 8 4.28 -8.98 -22.59
N ASP A 9 5.16 -9.96 -22.40
CA ASP A 9 5.71 -10.73 -23.50
C ASP A 9 4.70 -11.80 -23.98
N ASP A 10 5.03 -12.51 -25.07
CA ASP A 10 4.18 -13.55 -25.66
C ASP A 10 3.85 -14.70 -24.68
N HIS A 11 4.55 -14.80 -23.56
CA HIS A 11 4.34 -15.78 -22.49
C HIS A 11 3.59 -15.19 -21.28
N GLY A 12 3.09 -13.95 -21.38
CA GLY A 12 2.40 -13.26 -20.30
C GLY A 12 3.33 -12.78 -19.16
N GLN A 13 4.66 -12.77 -19.38
CA GLN A 13 5.60 -12.29 -18.37
C GLN A 13 5.80 -10.77 -18.49
N LEU A 14 5.80 -10.11 -17.33
CA LEU A 14 6.07 -8.68 -17.23
C LEU A 14 7.50 -8.35 -17.57
N GLN A 15 7.68 -7.36 -18.45
CA GLN A 15 8.95 -6.70 -18.71
C GLN A 15 8.81 -5.19 -18.55
N ILE A 16 9.62 -4.59 -17.69
CA ILE A 16 9.67 -3.13 -17.51
C ILE A 16 10.27 -2.50 -18.78
N SER A 17 9.56 -1.51 -19.31
CA SER A 17 10.00 -0.69 -20.45
C SER A 17 10.32 0.75 -20.04
N GLY A 18 9.69 1.27 -18.98
CA GLY A 18 9.90 2.63 -18.49
C GLY A 18 9.83 2.74 -16.98
N VAL A 19 10.65 3.63 -16.44
CA VAL A 19 10.70 3.96 -15.01
C VAL A 19 10.81 5.47 -14.86
N GLY A 20 9.94 6.04 -14.06
CA GLY A 20 10.00 7.43 -13.63
C GLY A 20 9.88 7.55 -12.13
N HIS A 21 10.69 8.39 -11.52
CA HIS A 21 10.64 8.66 -10.09
C HIS A 21 10.86 10.15 -9.83
N HIS A 22 9.95 10.74 -9.06
CA HIS A 22 10.01 12.13 -8.65
C HIS A 22 9.61 12.29 -7.19
N ARG A 23 10.18 13.27 -6.50
CA ARG A 23 9.77 13.57 -5.12
C ARG A 23 8.30 13.97 -5.10
N ALA A 24 7.51 13.36 -4.20
CA ALA A 24 6.12 13.73 -4.00
C ALA A 24 6.03 15.07 -3.28
N ASN A 25 5.53 16.09 -3.97
CA ASN A 25 5.14 17.36 -3.38
C ASN A 25 3.61 17.43 -3.37
N GLY A 26 3.03 18.24 -2.45
CA GLY A 26 1.57 18.40 -2.38
C GLY A 26 0.84 17.31 -1.60
N MET A 27 1.54 16.34 -1.02
CA MET A 27 0.97 15.34 -0.12
C MET A 27 1.51 15.49 1.31
N ARG A 28 0.65 15.24 2.30
CA ARG A 28 1.02 15.20 3.71
C ARG A 28 0.19 14.13 4.42
N ASN A 29 0.84 13.26 5.18
CA ASN A 29 0.21 12.16 5.93
C ASN A 29 -0.71 11.26 5.05
N GLY A 30 -0.33 11.07 3.78
CA GLY A 30 -1.12 10.31 2.81
C GLY A 30 -2.22 11.11 2.12
N GLU A 31 -2.50 12.35 2.50
CA GLU A 31 -3.57 13.18 1.95
C GLU A 31 -3.04 14.26 0.99
N VAL A 32 -3.88 14.63 0.02
CA VAL A 32 -3.59 15.72 -0.91
C VAL A 32 -3.82 17.05 -0.18
N VAL A 33 -2.75 17.86 -0.05
CA VAL A 33 -2.79 19.19 0.58
C VAL A 33 -2.53 20.32 -0.42
N ASN A 34 -1.97 20.01 -1.58
CA ASN A 34 -1.77 20.96 -2.68
C ASN A 34 -1.85 20.19 -4.01
N MET A 35 -2.92 20.41 -4.74
CA MET A 35 -3.21 19.68 -5.98
C MET A 35 -2.18 20.02 -7.07
N ASP A 36 -1.87 21.29 -7.29
CA ASP A 36 -0.94 21.73 -8.34
C ASP A 36 0.47 21.17 -8.14
N ALA A 37 0.95 21.14 -6.89
CA ALA A 37 2.26 20.58 -6.57
C ALA A 37 2.31 19.07 -6.74
N LEU A 38 1.20 18.36 -6.45
CA LEU A 38 1.11 16.93 -6.67
C LEU A 38 1.00 16.62 -8.17
N GLU A 39 0.17 17.36 -8.91
CA GLU A 39 0.05 17.25 -10.36
C GLU A 39 1.43 17.40 -11.05
N ALA A 40 2.19 18.44 -10.70
CA ALA A 40 3.54 18.62 -11.23
C ALA A 40 4.46 17.43 -10.92
N SER A 41 4.35 16.84 -9.72
CA SER A 41 5.14 15.68 -9.32
C SER A 41 4.73 14.41 -10.09
N VAL A 42 3.43 14.22 -10.34
CA VAL A 42 2.91 13.09 -11.13
C VAL A 42 3.36 13.20 -12.58
N ARG A 43 3.17 14.36 -13.20
CA ARG A 43 3.60 14.62 -14.60
C ARG A 43 5.09 14.34 -14.77
N ALA A 44 5.92 14.85 -13.88
CA ALA A 44 7.37 14.63 -13.95
C ALA A 44 7.77 13.14 -13.87
N ALA A 45 7.07 12.36 -13.04
CA ALA A 45 7.32 10.92 -12.94
C ALA A 45 6.84 10.16 -14.18
N VAL A 46 5.64 10.52 -14.70
CA VAL A 46 5.07 9.90 -15.90
C VAL A 46 5.90 10.24 -17.14
N ASP A 47 6.24 11.51 -17.36
CA ASP A 47 7.08 11.94 -18.48
C ASP A 47 8.43 11.20 -18.52
N ALA A 48 9.07 11.02 -17.35
CA ALA A 48 10.33 10.28 -17.27
C ALA A 48 10.15 8.79 -17.66
N ALA A 49 9.05 8.17 -17.22
CA ALA A 49 8.75 6.78 -17.57
C ALA A 49 8.43 6.62 -19.06
N GLU A 50 7.63 7.51 -19.64
CA GLU A 50 7.28 7.53 -21.06
C GLU A 50 8.49 7.76 -21.96
N GLN A 51 9.38 8.69 -21.59
CA GLN A 51 10.63 8.95 -22.31
C GLN A 51 11.52 7.70 -22.36
N MET A 52 11.63 6.97 -21.25
CA MET A 52 12.39 5.73 -21.19
C MET A 52 11.72 4.62 -22.01
N ALA A 53 10.39 4.46 -21.88
CA ALA A 53 9.60 3.48 -22.60
C ALA A 53 9.47 3.81 -24.11
N LYS A 54 9.67 5.07 -24.51
CA LYS A 54 9.38 5.60 -25.86
C LYS A 54 7.92 5.39 -26.28
N GLN A 55 7.02 5.40 -25.31
CA GLN A 55 5.60 5.19 -25.48
C GLN A 55 4.82 6.09 -24.53
N ARG A 56 3.69 6.64 -24.97
CA ARG A 56 2.75 7.34 -24.12
C ARG A 56 1.75 6.37 -23.50
N ILE A 57 1.25 6.75 -22.34
CA ILE A 57 0.20 6.02 -21.62
C ILE A 57 -1.01 6.93 -21.44
N ASP A 58 -2.20 6.36 -21.54
CA ASP A 58 -3.46 7.07 -21.38
C ASP A 58 -4.17 6.68 -20.08
N SER A 59 -3.83 5.53 -19.50
CA SER A 59 -4.45 5.01 -18.28
C SER A 59 -3.42 4.42 -17.29
N VAL A 60 -3.80 4.36 -16.02
CA VAL A 60 -2.92 3.94 -14.92
C VAL A 60 -3.67 3.18 -13.83
N PHE A 61 -3.00 2.20 -13.22
CA PHE A 61 -3.34 1.70 -11.90
C PHE A 61 -2.66 2.56 -10.84
N VAL A 62 -3.40 2.97 -9.82
CA VAL A 62 -2.87 3.87 -8.78
C VAL A 62 -2.99 3.27 -7.40
N ASN A 63 -1.96 3.49 -6.56
CA ASN A 63 -2.06 3.10 -5.17
C ASN A 63 -2.78 4.17 -4.35
N LEU A 64 -3.62 3.72 -3.40
CA LEU A 64 -4.35 4.58 -2.49
C LEU A 64 -3.85 4.40 -1.04
N THR A 65 -3.44 5.50 -0.42
CA THR A 65 -3.15 5.59 1.02
C THR A 65 -4.02 6.60 1.72
N CYS A 66 -4.64 7.52 0.96
CA CYS A 66 -5.50 8.57 1.49
C CYS A 66 -6.88 8.04 1.94
N GLY A 67 -7.60 8.86 2.69
CA GLY A 67 -8.97 8.57 3.09
C GLY A 67 -9.12 7.49 4.14
N SER A 68 -8.08 7.20 4.91
CA SER A 68 -8.12 6.20 5.99
C SER A 68 -8.82 4.91 5.56
N PRO A 69 -8.16 4.05 4.77
CA PRO A 69 -8.72 2.78 4.31
C PRO A 69 -9.25 1.94 5.48
N ARG A 70 -10.45 1.37 5.32
CA ARG A 70 -11.11 0.53 6.32
C ARG A 70 -11.59 -0.76 5.69
N SER A 71 -11.47 -1.84 6.46
CA SER A 71 -11.98 -3.17 6.12
C SER A 71 -13.34 -3.42 6.76
N SER A 72 -14.20 -4.11 6.04
CA SER A 72 -15.40 -4.75 6.57
C SER A 72 -15.62 -6.10 5.89
N GLN A 73 -16.22 -7.05 6.60
CA GLN A 73 -16.61 -8.35 6.08
C GLN A 73 -18.12 -8.35 5.90
N VAL A 74 -18.57 -8.83 4.74
CA VAL A 74 -20.00 -8.95 4.41
C VAL A 74 -20.27 -10.35 3.90
N GLU A 75 -21.32 -10.98 4.42
CA GLU A 75 -21.83 -12.25 3.91
C GLU A 75 -23.13 -12.00 3.17
N VAL A 76 -23.20 -12.50 1.94
CA VAL A 76 -24.37 -12.39 1.08
C VAL A 76 -24.78 -13.75 0.61
N GLU A 77 -26.08 -14.03 0.57
CA GLU A 77 -26.62 -15.32 0.13
C GLU A 77 -27.74 -15.11 -0.90
N LEU A 78 -27.74 -15.92 -1.96
CA LEU A 78 -28.77 -15.92 -3.00
C LEU A 78 -29.29 -17.34 -3.26
N ALA A 79 -30.59 -17.45 -3.58
CA ALA A 79 -31.17 -18.68 -4.07
C ALA A 79 -30.76 -18.97 -5.52
N VAL A 80 -30.27 -20.19 -5.77
CA VAL A 80 -29.88 -20.71 -7.09
C VAL A 80 -30.77 -21.87 -7.57
N SER A 81 -31.81 -22.19 -6.81
CA SER A 81 -32.90 -23.11 -7.21
C SER A 81 -32.46 -24.51 -7.67
N GLY A 82 -31.37 -25.02 -7.09
CA GLY A 82 -30.94 -26.42 -7.28
C GLY A 82 -30.27 -26.75 -8.61
N HIS A 83 -29.95 -25.75 -9.44
CA HIS A 83 -29.21 -25.97 -10.69
C HIS A 83 -27.69 -25.93 -10.46
N GLU A 84 -26.92 -26.34 -11.47
CA GLU A 84 -25.48 -26.21 -11.51
C GLU A 84 -25.07 -24.72 -11.50
N ILE A 85 -24.23 -24.33 -10.54
CA ILE A 85 -23.74 -22.95 -10.36
C ILE A 85 -22.81 -22.60 -11.54
N ARG A 86 -23.08 -21.46 -12.18
CA ARG A 86 -22.37 -20.97 -13.36
C ARG A 86 -21.81 -19.57 -13.12
N ASP A 87 -20.99 -19.09 -14.05
CA ASP A 87 -20.44 -17.71 -14.02
C ASP A 87 -21.51 -16.64 -13.81
N ALA A 88 -22.71 -16.83 -14.38
CA ALA A 88 -23.82 -15.92 -14.22
C ALA A 88 -24.32 -15.81 -12.77
N ASP A 89 -24.31 -16.91 -12.03
CA ASP A 89 -24.72 -16.94 -10.62
C ASP A 89 -23.67 -16.28 -9.73
N VAL A 90 -22.39 -16.53 -10.02
CA VAL A 90 -21.27 -15.88 -9.33
C VAL A 90 -21.29 -14.38 -9.60
N ARG A 91 -21.49 -13.94 -10.83
CA ARG A 91 -21.64 -12.49 -11.13
C ARG A 91 -22.82 -11.88 -10.40
N ARG A 92 -23.97 -12.51 -10.44
CA ARG A 92 -25.20 -12.01 -9.80
C ARG A 92 -25.03 -11.83 -8.29
N ILE A 93 -24.38 -12.77 -7.59
CA ILE A 93 -24.14 -12.64 -6.15
C ILE A 93 -23.15 -11.53 -5.84
N MET A 94 -22.11 -11.34 -6.66
CA MET A 94 -21.14 -10.25 -6.51
C MET A 94 -21.77 -8.88 -6.77
N GLU A 95 -22.60 -8.74 -7.81
CA GLU A 95 -23.37 -7.51 -8.09
C GLU A 95 -24.31 -7.17 -6.92
N HIS A 96 -25.00 -8.20 -6.40
CA HIS A 96 -25.88 -8.02 -5.25
C HIS A 96 -25.11 -7.55 -4.01
N ALA A 97 -23.93 -8.09 -3.77
CA ALA A 97 -23.07 -7.69 -2.67
C ALA A 97 -22.56 -6.25 -2.81
N GLY A 98 -22.12 -5.87 -4.02
CA GLY A 98 -21.72 -4.49 -4.30
C GLY A 98 -22.85 -3.47 -4.10
N GLY A 99 -24.11 -3.86 -4.41
CA GLY A 99 -25.30 -3.03 -4.20
C GLY A 99 -25.69 -2.83 -2.73
N HIS A 100 -25.19 -3.66 -1.79
CA HIS A 100 -25.42 -3.49 -0.35
C HIS A 100 -24.46 -2.48 0.29
N PHE A 101 -23.46 -2.01 -0.44
CA PHE A 101 -22.58 -0.95 0.03
C PHE A 101 -23.24 0.41 -0.20
N ASP A 102 -23.92 0.91 0.81
CA ASP A 102 -24.52 2.25 0.83
C ASP A 102 -23.85 3.07 1.95
N ALA A 103 -22.76 3.74 1.61
CA ALA A 103 -22.12 4.69 2.50
C ALA A 103 -21.91 6.00 1.74
N ASP A 104 -22.71 6.99 2.03
CA ASP A 104 -22.70 8.31 1.39
C ASP A 104 -21.36 9.04 1.46
N ASP A 105 -20.52 8.71 2.45
CA ASP A 105 -19.26 9.39 2.73
C ASP A 105 -17.99 8.57 2.38
N ARG A 106 -18.15 7.34 1.86
CA ARG A 106 -17.03 6.46 1.54
C ARG A 106 -17.05 5.96 0.09
N ASP A 107 -15.87 5.80 -0.47
CA ASP A 107 -15.62 5.22 -1.79
C ASP A 107 -15.28 3.74 -1.62
N LEU A 108 -15.90 2.85 -2.39
CA LEU A 108 -15.56 1.43 -2.42
C LEU A 108 -14.31 1.25 -3.27
N ILE A 109 -13.23 0.79 -2.64
CA ILE A 109 -11.94 0.60 -3.30
C ILE A 109 -11.76 -0.85 -3.74
N HIS A 110 -12.07 -1.81 -2.87
CA HIS A 110 -12.00 -3.24 -3.20
C HIS A 110 -13.25 -3.97 -2.72
N CYS A 111 -13.67 -4.94 -3.54
CA CYS A 111 -14.73 -5.89 -3.26
C CYS A 111 -14.20 -7.30 -3.59
N ILE A 112 -13.59 -7.97 -2.61
CA ILE A 112 -12.80 -9.19 -2.81
C ILE A 112 -13.54 -10.38 -2.21
N PRO A 113 -13.99 -11.37 -3.01
CA PRO A 113 -14.55 -12.60 -2.47
C PRO A 113 -13.43 -13.41 -1.77
N THR A 114 -13.67 -13.79 -0.51
CA THR A 114 -12.72 -14.57 0.29
C THR A 114 -13.08 -16.04 0.35
N SER A 115 -14.36 -16.38 0.30
CA SER A 115 -14.84 -17.76 0.22
C SER A 115 -16.30 -17.79 -0.20
N TYR A 116 -16.72 -18.94 -0.73
CA TYR A 116 -18.12 -19.22 -1.04
C TYR A 116 -18.70 -20.25 -0.08
N SER A 117 -20.03 -20.32 -0.02
CA SER A 117 -20.78 -21.36 0.67
C SER A 117 -21.91 -21.89 -0.21
N ILE A 118 -22.23 -23.17 -0.07
CA ILE A 118 -23.35 -23.82 -0.77
C ILE A 118 -24.15 -24.57 0.28
N ASP A 119 -25.42 -24.23 0.41
CA ASP A 119 -26.37 -24.85 1.39
C ASP A 119 -25.78 -24.93 2.80
N GLY A 120 -25.04 -23.88 3.23
CA GLY A 120 -24.38 -23.78 4.54
C GLY A 120 -23.03 -24.49 4.65
N SER A 121 -22.53 -25.13 3.58
CA SER A 121 -21.17 -25.67 3.53
C SER A 121 -20.19 -24.57 3.16
N ASN A 122 -19.39 -24.10 4.11
CA ASN A 122 -18.47 -22.97 3.97
C ASN A 122 -17.07 -23.36 3.47
N GLY A 123 -16.30 -22.36 3.02
CA GLY A 123 -14.88 -22.51 2.65
C GLY A 123 -14.66 -23.02 1.22
N ILE A 124 -15.65 -22.88 0.36
CA ILE A 124 -15.55 -23.21 -1.06
C ILE A 124 -14.76 -22.11 -1.76
N ILE A 125 -13.73 -22.48 -2.51
CA ILE A 125 -12.87 -21.53 -3.25
C ILE A 125 -13.53 -21.14 -4.57
N ASP A 126 -14.04 -22.12 -5.33
CA ASP A 126 -14.77 -21.91 -6.57
C ASP A 126 -16.05 -22.74 -6.57
N PRO A 127 -17.24 -22.10 -6.59
CA PRO A 127 -18.51 -22.80 -6.54
C PRO A 127 -18.98 -23.30 -7.91
N ARG A 128 -18.32 -22.94 -9.01
CA ARG A 128 -18.73 -23.28 -10.38
C ARG A 128 -18.72 -24.78 -10.61
N GLY A 129 -19.76 -25.28 -11.26
CA GLY A 129 -19.94 -26.73 -11.49
C GLY A 129 -20.52 -27.49 -10.31
N MET A 130 -20.70 -26.85 -9.15
CA MET A 130 -21.35 -27.44 -7.98
C MET A 130 -22.87 -27.25 -8.04
N TYR A 131 -23.62 -28.09 -7.35
CA TYR A 131 -25.08 -27.99 -7.24
C TYR A 131 -25.48 -27.57 -5.84
N GLY A 132 -26.53 -26.74 -5.73
CA GLY A 132 -27.09 -26.32 -4.46
C GLY A 132 -28.34 -25.48 -4.62
N GLU A 133 -29.09 -25.28 -3.55
CA GLU A 133 -30.26 -24.43 -3.53
C GLU A 133 -29.91 -22.97 -3.20
N ARG A 134 -28.83 -22.75 -2.41
CA ARG A 134 -28.38 -21.45 -1.93
C ARG A 134 -26.90 -21.29 -2.12
N LEU A 135 -26.50 -20.22 -2.78
CA LEU A 135 -25.11 -19.80 -2.95
C LEU A 135 -24.83 -18.61 -2.03
N GLY A 136 -23.83 -18.74 -1.15
CA GLY A 136 -23.35 -17.68 -0.31
C GLY A 136 -21.94 -17.24 -0.74
N VAL A 137 -21.58 -15.98 -0.43
CA VAL A 137 -20.23 -15.45 -0.59
C VAL A 137 -19.85 -14.61 0.60
N ASN A 138 -18.64 -14.84 1.12
CA ASN A 138 -17.99 -13.93 2.07
C ASN A 138 -17.12 -12.96 1.30
N ILE A 139 -17.28 -11.68 1.56
CA ILE A 139 -16.61 -10.61 0.82
C ILE A 139 -15.88 -9.70 1.78
N HIS A 140 -14.61 -9.44 1.48
CA HIS A 140 -13.84 -8.38 2.10
C HIS A 140 -14.05 -7.08 1.32
N LEU A 141 -14.71 -6.10 1.93
CA LEU A 141 -14.88 -4.76 1.39
C LEU A 141 -13.82 -3.83 1.96
N VAL A 142 -13.16 -3.09 1.08
CA VAL A 142 -12.21 -2.03 1.46
C VAL A 142 -12.73 -0.70 0.99
N THR A 143 -12.82 0.26 1.89
CA THR A 143 -13.39 1.58 1.62
C THR A 143 -12.44 2.69 2.05
N ALA A 144 -12.55 3.86 1.42
CA ALA A 144 -11.82 5.07 1.78
C ALA A 144 -12.76 6.28 1.86
N ALA A 145 -12.39 7.34 2.59
CA ALA A 145 -13.17 8.56 2.64
C ALA A 145 -13.34 9.18 1.24
N LEU A 146 -14.58 9.40 0.82
CA LEU A 146 -14.96 9.79 -0.54
C LEU A 146 -14.27 11.09 -0.99
N GLY A 147 -14.23 12.12 -0.13
CA GLY A 147 -13.63 13.40 -0.47
C GLY A 147 -12.14 13.31 -0.78
N GLN A 148 -11.40 12.52 0.02
CA GLN A 148 -9.95 12.31 -0.16
C GLN A 148 -9.66 11.48 -1.42
N SER A 149 -10.44 10.42 -1.64
CA SER A 149 -10.33 9.58 -2.84
C SER A 149 -10.61 10.39 -4.10
N ARG A 150 -11.63 11.27 -4.11
CA ARG A 150 -11.96 12.15 -5.23
C ARG A 150 -10.86 13.18 -5.50
N ASN A 151 -10.35 13.86 -4.46
CA ASN A 151 -9.26 14.82 -4.63
C ASN A 151 -8.05 14.16 -5.29
N PHE A 152 -7.70 12.93 -4.87
CA PHE A 152 -6.62 12.18 -5.47
C PHE A 152 -6.90 11.82 -6.93
N SER A 153 -8.11 11.31 -7.25
CA SER A 153 -8.50 11.01 -8.62
C SER A 153 -8.44 12.23 -9.53
N THR A 154 -8.94 13.38 -9.06
CA THR A 154 -8.92 14.63 -9.83
C THR A 154 -7.50 15.05 -10.21
N VAL A 155 -6.52 14.85 -9.33
CA VAL A 155 -5.10 15.14 -9.67
C VAL A 155 -4.60 14.25 -10.81
N ILE A 156 -4.94 12.96 -10.81
CA ILE A 156 -4.55 12.04 -11.87
C ILE A 156 -5.23 12.42 -13.20
N GLU A 157 -6.53 12.70 -13.17
CA GLU A 157 -7.32 13.16 -14.32
C GLU A 157 -6.78 14.48 -14.91
N HIS A 158 -6.34 15.42 -14.07
CA HIS A 158 -5.68 16.66 -14.52
C HIS A 158 -4.33 16.39 -15.22
N CYS A 159 -3.71 15.24 -14.96
CA CYS A 159 -2.54 14.80 -15.71
C CYS A 159 -2.89 14.13 -17.06
N HIS A 160 -4.18 14.12 -17.46
CA HIS A 160 -4.70 13.46 -18.65
C HIS A 160 -4.50 11.94 -18.64
N LEU A 161 -4.67 11.32 -17.46
CA LEU A 161 -4.57 9.89 -17.26
C LEU A 161 -5.91 9.38 -16.70
N ASP A 162 -6.45 8.35 -17.32
CA ASP A 162 -7.60 7.63 -16.81
C ASP A 162 -7.15 6.64 -15.73
N ILE A 163 -7.94 6.50 -14.66
CA ILE A 163 -7.66 5.54 -13.60
C ILE A 163 -8.37 4.23 -13.93
N GLU A 164 -7.58 3.18 -14.22
CA GLU A 164 -8.12 1.83 -14.43
C GLU A 164 -8.64 1.25 -13.12
N ASP A 165 -7.82 1.31 -12.06
CA ASP A 165 -8.25 0.91 -10.72
C ASP A 165 -7.41 1.58 -9.63
N LYS A 166 -7.96 1.62 -8.40
CA LYS A 166 -7.32 2.11 -7.18
C LYS A 166 -7.00 0.93 -6.27
N VAL A 167 -5.75 0.78 -5.90
CA VAL A 167 -5.29 -0.35 -5.07
C VAL A 167 -4.73 0.16 -3.76
N VAL A 168 -5.19 -0.36 -2.61
CA VAL A 168 -4.59 0.03 -1.32
C VAL A 168 -3.12 -0.40 -1.24
N SER A 169 -2.26 0.52 -0.76
CA SER A 169 -0.81 0.38 -0.84
C SER A 169 -0.27 -0.90 -0.21
N ALA A 170 -0.73 -1.28 0.99
CA ALA A 170 -0.27 -2.50 1.64
C ALA A 170 -0.69 -3.78 0.92
N TYR A 171 -1.85 -3.77 0.22
CA TYR A 171 -2.26 -4.88 -0.64
C TYR A 171 -1.30 -5.03 -1.83
N ALA A 172 -1.08 -3.94 -2.56
CA ALA A 172 -0.11 -3.93 -3.66
C ALA A 172 1.27 -4.40 -3.20
N SER A 173 1.80 -3.85 -2.09
CA SER A 173 3.09 -4.24 -1.54
C SER A 173 3.14 -5.72 -1.14
N GLY A 174 2.04 -6.27 -0.63
CA GLY A 174 1.90 -7.70 -0.36
C GLY A 174 2.02 -8.56 -1.63
N LEU A 175 1.36 -8.18 -2.72
CA LEU A 175 1.47 -8.86 -4.00
C LEU A 175 2.90 -8.89 -4.55
N ALA A 176 3.69 -7.83 -4.28
CA ALA A 176 5.08 -7.75 -4.70
C ALA A 176 6.02 -8.59 -3.85
N CYS A 177 5.82 -8.63 -2.52
CA CYS A 177 6.82 -9.09 -1.56
C CYS A 177 6.56 -10.48 -0.98
N LEU A 178 5.31 -10.94 -0.96
CA LEU A 178 4.92 -12.19 -0.33
C LEU A 178 5.12 -13.40 -1.25
N VAL A 179 5.45 -14.55 -0.64
CA VAL A 179 5.36 -15.86 -1.29
C VAL A 179 3.99 -16.50 -0.99
N GLU A 180 3.56 -17.45 -1.80
CA GLU A 180 2.23 -18.04 -1.68
C GLU A 180 2.02 -18.74 -0.32
N ASP A 181 3.03 -19.46 0.17
CA ASP A 181 2.97 -20.10 1.49
C ASP A 181 2.75 -19.10 2.64
N GLU A 182 3.30 -17.89 2.53
CA GLU A 182 3.06 -16.84 3.53
C GLU A 182 1.62 -16.35 3.50
N LYS A 183 1.05 -16.16 2.31
CA LYS A 183 -0.36 -15.77 2.15
C LYS A 183 -1.30 -16.85 2.68
N GLU A 184 -0.96 -18.13 2.43
CA GLU A 184 -1.76 -19.26 2.88
C GLU A 184 -1.74 -19.42 4.41
N LEU A 185 -0.55 -19.37 5.02
CA LEU A 185 -0.35 -19.63 6.45
C LEU A 185 -0.72 -18.45 7.36
N GLY A 186 -0.87 -17.28 6.79
CA GLY A 186 -1.13 -16.04 7.53
C GLY A 186 0.12 -15.17 7.70
N VAL A 187 0.02 -13.92 7.25
CA VAL A 187 1.11 -12.94 7.31
C VAL A 187 0.56 -11.52 7.37
N THR A 188 1.23 -10.68 8.17
CA THR A 188 1.00 -9.23 8.14
C THR A 188 2.04 -8.55 7.26
N VAL A 189 1.60 -7.70 6.34
CA VAL A 189 2.46 -6.78 5.58
C VAL A 189 2.36 -5.40 6.19
N ILE A 190 3.51 -4.77 6.44
CA ILE A 190 3.62 -3.38 6.91
C ILE A 190 4.41 -2.60 5.87
N ASP A 191 3.73 -1.72 5.14
CA ASP A 191 4.35 -0.83 4.16
C ASP A 191 4.61 0.54 4.80
N MET A 192 5.88 0.80 5.12
CA MET A 192 6.33 2.02 5.78
C MET A 192 6.71 3.07 4.74
N GLY A 193 5.73 3.86 4.33
CA GLY A 193 5.89 4.95 3.38
C GLY A 193 6.49 6.23 3.99
N GLY A 194 6.46 7.32 3.21
CA GLY A 194 6.91 8.63 3.68
C GLY A 194 5.94 9.29 4.64
N GLY A 195 4.64 9.30 4.33
CA GLY A 195 3.60 9.97 5.13
C GLY A 195 2.73 9.04 5.96
N THR A 196 2.69 7.76 5.60
CA THR A 196 1.81 6.74 6.21
C THR A 196 2.54 5.42 6.39
N THR A 197 2.06 4.61 7.33
CA THR A 197 2.38 3.19 7.46
C THR A 197 1.10 2.40 7.23
N SER A 198 1.04 1.66 6.13
CA SER A 198 -0.13 0.88 5.74
C SER A 198 0.05 -0.58 6.11
N VAL A 199 -1.03 -1.23 6.52
CA VAL A 199 -1.03 -2.62 7.00
C VAL A 199 -2.02 -3.44 6.19
N ALA A 200 -1.62 -4.65 5.82
CA ALA A 200 -2.50 -5.66 5.26
C ALA A 200 -2.26 -7.02 5.91
N VAL A 201 -3.33 -7.75 6.17
CA VAL A 201 -3.26 -9.14 6.66
C VAL A 201 -3.76 -10.07 5.57
N PHE A 202 -2.95 -11.09 5.28
CA PHE A 202 -3.30 -12.16 4.35
C PHE A 202 -3.44 -13.47 5.10
N GLN A 203 -4.41 -14.28 4.71
CA GLN A 203 -4.62 -15.63 5.21
C GLN A 203 -5.37 -16.46 4.18
N LYS A 204 -5.09 -17.76 4.08
CA LYS A 204 -5.72 -18.67 3.13
C LYS A 204 -5.68 -18.18 1.68
N GLY A 205 -4.57 -17.53 1.31
CA GLY A 205 -4.36 -16.97 -0.02
C GLY A 205 -5.02 -15.59 -0.27
N HIS A 206 -5.89 -15.11 0.62
CA HIS A 206 -6.68 -13.89 0.45
C HIS A 206 -6.26 -12.79 1.42
N ILE A 207 -6.60 -11.54 1.05
CA ILE A 207 -6.48 -10.40 1.95
C ILE A 207 -7.71 -10.33 2.86
N GLU A 208 -7.50 -10.31 4.17
CA GLU A 208 -8.54 -10.32 5.20
C GLU A 208 -8.72 -8.96 5.88
N PHE A 209 -7.66 -8.14 5.89
CA PHE A 209 -7.68 -6.85 6.57
C PHE A 209 -6.76 -5.85 5.88
N VAL A 210 -7.17 -4.58 5.89
CA VAL A 210 -6.32 -3.43 5.61
C VAL A 210 -6.54 -2.34 6.63
N GLY A 211 -5.47 -1.60 6.93
CA GLY A 211 -5.49 -0.44 7.79
C GLY A 211 -4.34 0.51 7.47
N SER A 212 -4.37 1.70 8.05
CA SER A 212 -3.32 2.68 7.85
C SER A 212 -3.13 3.55 9.08
N VAL A 213 -1.87 3.81 9.43
CA VAL A 213 -1.47 4.76 10.45
C VAL A 213 -0.93 6.00 9.72
N PRO A 214 -1.37 7.24 10.05
CA PRO A 214 -0.92 8.47 9.39
C PRO A 214 0.46 8.93 9.86
N ILE A 215 1.38 7.98 10.03
CA ILE A 215 2.78 8.17 10.44
C ILE A 215 3.68 7.41 9.47
N GLY A 216 4.76 8.04 9.03
CA GLY A 216 5.76 7.45 8.14
C GLY A 216 7.11 8.14 8.26
N GLY A 217 8.04 7.85 7.36
CA GLY A 217 9.42 8.32 7.40
C GLY A 217 9.61 9.83 7.43
N ASN A 218 8.64 10.62 6.93
CA ASN A 218 8.68 12.09 7.00
C ASN A 218 8.48 12.61 8.42
N HIS A 219 7.78 11.87 9.28
CA HIS A 219 7.63 12.22 10.69
C HIS A 219 8.97 12.08 11.42
N VAL A 220 9.70 11.00 11.15
CA VAL A 220 11.07 10.80 11.63
C VAL A 220 11.97 11.96 11.20
N THR A 221 11.90 12.36 9.91
CA THR A 221 12.65 13.50 9.39
C THR A 221 12.29 14.80 10.10
N SER A 222 11.00 15.03 10.35
CA SER A 222 10.52 16.21 11.08
C SER A 222 11.00 16.24 12.53
N ASP A 223 11.02 15.08 13.20
CA ASP A 223 11.50 14.98 14.58
C ASP A 223 13.01 15.23 14.66
N ILE A 224 13.79 14.70 13.70
CA ILE A 224 15.22 15.00 13.58
C ILE A 224 15.44 16.52 13.35
N ALA A 225 14.67 17.11 12.43
CA ALA A 225 14.80 18.55 12.12
C ALA A 225 14.53 19.42 13.35
N LYS A 226 13.51 19.07 14.14
CA LYS A 226 13.17 19.77 15.39
C LYS A 226 14.19 19.51 16.50
N GLY A 227 14.53 18.23 16.73
CA GLY A 227 15.43 17.82 17.82
C GLY A 227 16.85 18.33 17.66
N LEU A 228 17.33 18.45 16.42
CA LEU A 228 18.67 18.92 16.11
C LEU A 228 18.70 20.36 15.56
N SER A 229 17.56 21.05 15.48
CA SER A 229 17.42 22.41 14.92
C SER A 229 18.06 22.55 13.53
N THR A 230 17.86 21.54 12.65
CA THR A 230 18.46 21.47 11.32
C THR A 230 17.40 21.58 10.21
N PRO A 231 17.74 22.10 9.01
CA PRO A 231 16.81 22.14 7.88
C PRO A 231 16.27 20.76 7.52
N ILE A 232 14.99 20.67 7.12
CA ILE A 232 14.31 19.40 6.75
C ILE A 232 15.11 18.58 5.74
N ALA A 233 15.68 19.23 4.71
CA ALA A 233 16.48 18.52 3.70
C ALA A 233 17.78 17.92 4.28
N LYS A 234 18.38 18.57 5.26
CA LYS A 234 19.56 18.06 5.97
C LYS A 234 19.18 16.95 6.95
N ALA A 235 18.04 17.10 7.66
CA ALA A 235 17.48 16.05 8.51
C ALA A 235 17.20 14.74 7.72
N GLU A 236 16.63 14.86 6.50
CA GLU A 236 16.41 13.72 5.62
C GLU A 236 17.73 13.03 5.25
N ARG A 237 18.76 13.83 4.94
CA ARG A 237 20.09 13.28 4.66
C ARG A 237 20.70 12.60 5.89
N LEU A 238 20.59 13.20 7.07
CA LEU A 238 21.07 12.60 8.32
C LEU A 238 20.37 11.26 8.60
N LYS A 239 19.05 11.22 8.45
CA LYS A 239 18.26 9.99 8.56
C LYS A 239 18.73 8.90 7.60
N THR A 240 18.96 9.25 6.33
CA THR A 240 19.31 8.29 5.28
C THR A 240 20.72 7.76 5.43
N VAL A 241 21.67 8.60 5.88
CA VAL A 241 23.10 8.24 5.95
C VAL A 241 23.49 7.62 7.30
N TYR A 242 22.93 8.16 8.40
CA TYR A 242 23.33 7.80 9.76
C TYR A 242 22.20 7.22 10.60
N GLY A 243 20.97 7.17 10.06
CA GLY A 243 19.79 6.75 10.80
C GLY A 243 19.82 5.28 11.21
N SER A 244 19.70 5.04 12.51
CA SER A 244 19.56 3.73 13.11
C SER A 244 18.52 3.78 14.24
N VAL A 245 17.90 2.66 14.54
CA VAL A 245 17.02 2.50 15.72
C VAL A 245 17.69 1.70 16.84
N VAL A 246 18.89 1.22 16.61
CA VAL A 246 19.68 0.48 17.61
C VAL A 246 20.86 1.34 18.00
N GLN A 247 20.95 1.64 19.30
CA GLN A 247 22.10 2.35 19.84
C GLN A 247 23.25 1.37 20.09
N THR A 248 24.44 1.73 19.62
CA THR A 248 25.68 0.99 19.87
C THR A 248 26.63 1.81 20.75
N PRO A 249 27.56 1.18 21.51
CA PRO A 249 28.54 1.92 22.31
C PRO A 249 29.48 2.82 21.50
N SER A 250 29.61 2.59 20.19
CA SER A 250 30.38 3.45 19.28
C SER A 250 29.67 4.75 18.95
N ASP A 251 28.33 4.78 18.97
CA ASP A 251 27.53 5.94 18.57
C ASP A 251 27.71 7.17 19.47
N GLU A 252 28.16 6.96 20.71
CA GLU A 252 28.52 8.06 21.63
C GLU A 252 29.81 8.76 21.21
N ARG A 253 30.69 8.08 20.49
CA ARG A 253 32.01 8.59 20.07
C ARG A 253 32.02 9.06 18.62
N GLU A 254 31.08 8.58 17.83
CA GLU A 254 30.90 8.97 16.44
C GLU A 254 30.20 10.33 16.38
N LEU A 255 30.96 11.38 15.98
CA LEU A 255 30.40 12.72 15.83
C LEU A 255 29.90 12.92 14.40
N ILE A 256 28.68 13.41 14.28
CA ILE A 256 28.05 13.77 13.00
C ILE A 256 27.89 15.29 12.91
N LYS A 257 28.13 15.85 11.72
CA LYS A 257 27.96 17.28 11.46
C LYS A 257 26.50 17.59 11.16
N VAL A 258 25.93 18.51 11.92
CA VAL A 258 24.54 18.95 11.84
C VAL A 258 24.50 20.44 11.50
N PRO A 259 24.22 20.81 10.25
CA PRO A 259 24.00 22.22 9.88
C PRO A 259 22.79 22.80 10.61
N LEU A 260 22.91 23.99 11.13
CA LEU A 260 21.83 24.69 11.84
C LEU A 260 20.90 25.44 10.89
N VAL A 261 19.63 25.60 11.30
CA VAL A 261 18.66 26.42 10.56
C VAL A 261 19.10 27.88 10.61
N GLY A 262 19.15 28.54 9.43
CA GLY A 262 19.50 29.94 9.31
C GLY A 262 21.00 30.25 9.25
N GLU A 263 21.84 29.20 9.25
CA GLU A 263 23.28 29.34 9.08
C GLU A 263 23.70 28.76 7.72
N ASP A 264 24.22 29.64 6.85
CA ASP A 264 24.64 29.26 5.49
C ASP A 264 26.08 28.73 5.43
N ASP A 265 26.85 28.85 6.52
CA ASP A 265 28.25 28.41 6.56
C ASP A 265 28.35 26.95 7.05
N GLU A 266 28.82 26.05 6.17
CA GLU A 266 29.08 24.64 6.54
C GLU A 266 30.12 24.48 7.65
N ASN A 267 30.92 25.52 7.94
CA ASN A 267 31.90 25.53 9.03
C ASN A 267 31.26 25.82 10.39
N SER A 268 30.02 26.33 10.42
CA SER A 268 29.25 26.55 11.67
C SER A 268 28.39 25.34 12.09
N ALA A 269 28.50 24.22 11.38
CA ALA A 269 27.76 23.01 11.72
C ALA A 269 28.13 22.50 13.11
N ASN A 270 27.11 22.24 13.95
CA ASN A 270 27.32 21.58 15.25
C ASN A 270 27.76 20.14 15.03
N GLU A 271 28.69 19.70 15.88
CA GLU A 271 29.05 18.28 15.97
C GLU A 271 28.26 17.67 17.13
N VAL A 272 27.44 16.66 16.84
CA VAL A 272 26.67 15.94 17.85
C VAL A 272 26.98 14.44 17.78
N PRO A 273 26.93 13.72 18.91
CA PRO A 273 27.06 12.28 18.88
C PRO A 273 25.93 11.62 18.06
N LYS A 274 26.24 10.60 17.27
CA LYS A 274 25.25 9.81 16.51
C LYS A 274 24.18 9.22 17.43
N SER A 275 24.52 8.93 18.69
CA SER A 275 23.55 8.48 19.71
C SER A 275 22.35 9.42 19.89
N MET A 276 22.53 10.76 19.72
CA MET A 276 21.41 11.69 19.77
C MET A 276 20.43 11.49 18.62
N LEU A 277 20.93 11.14 17.43
CA LEU A 277 20.08 10.84 16.27
C LEU A 277 19.24 9.58 16.53
N VAL A 278 19.86 8.54 17.06
CA VAL A 278 19.19 7.29 17.44
C VAL A 278 18.09 7.57 18.47
N GLN A 279 18.38 8.34 19.52
CA GLN A 279 17.41 8.72 20.57
C GLN A 279 16.21 9.50 20.05
N ILE A 280 16.32 10.17 18.89
CA ILE A 280 15.19 10.85 18.24
C ILE A 280 14.40 9.87 17.35
N ILE A 281 15.09 8.99 16.62
CA ILE A 281 14.47 8.09 15.64
C ILE A 281 13.71 6.96 16.32
N GLN A 282 14.35 6.30 17.29
CA GLN A 282 13.84 5.08 17.93
C GLN A 282 12.42 5.27 18.53
N PRO A 283 12.16 6.28 19.39
CA PRO A 283 10.82 6.44 19.98
C PRO A 283 9.70 6.65 18.95
N ARG A 284 10.00 7.33 17.83
CA ARG A 284 9.02 7.55 16.77
C ARG A 284 8.65 6.24 16.07
N LEU A 285 9.59 5.34 15.88
CA LEU A 285 9.33 4.06 15.24
C LEU A 285 8.71 3.05 16.21
N GLU A 286 9.08 3.09 17.49
CA GLU A 286 8.38 2.35 18.55
C GLU A 286 6.90 2.73 18.57
N GLU A 287 6.58 4.01 18.66
CA GLU A 287 5.20 4.52 18.58
C GLU A 287 4.47 4.05 17.32
N THR A 288 5.15 4.08 16.17
CA THR A 288 4.55 3.61 14.91
C THR A 288 4.16 2.13 14.97
N PHE A 289 5.04 1.27 15.51
CA PHE A 289 4.75 -0.15 15.65
C PHE A 289 3.72 -0.44 16.76
N GLU A 290 3.68 0.36 17.82
CA GLU A 290 2.63 0.28 18.84
C GLU A 290 1.25 0.58 18.23
N PHE A 291 1.12 1.62 17.41
CA PHE A 291 -0.13 1.90 16.69
C PHE A 291 -0.53 0.75 15.74
N VAL A 292 0.43 0.13 15.07
CA VAL A 292 0.16 -1.04 14.22
C VAL A 292 -0.31 -2.22 15.07
N ARG A 293 0.34 -2.50 16.20
CA ARG A 293 -0.06 -3.56 17.14
C ARG A 293 -1.48 -3.33 17.65
N ASP A 294 -1.75 -2.14 18.16
CA ASP A 294 -3.06 -1.77 18.71
C ASP A 294 -4.16 -1.88 17.65
N MET A 295 -3.88 -1.47 16.41
CA MET A 295 -4.80 -1.62 15.28
C MET A 295 -5.13 -3.09 15.01
N LEU A 296 -4.14 -3.98 14.99
CA LEU A 296 -4.34 -5.42 14.78
C LEU A 296 -5.09 -6.07 15.93
N GLU A 297 -4.87 -5.63 17.16
CA GLU A 297 -5.58 -6.11 18.36
C GLU A 297 -7.05 -5.68 18.34
N VAL A 298 -7.31 -4.39 18.14
CA VAL A 298 -8.66 -3.82 18.10
C VAL A 298 -9.49 -4.42 16.97
N SER A 299 -8.86 -4.67 15.81
CA SER A 299 -9.54 -5.30 14.67
C SER A 299 -9.75 -6.80 14.80
N GLY A 300 -9.18 -7.45 15.84
CA GLY A 300 -9.27 -8.90 16.05
C GLY A 300 -8.34 -9.74 15.17
N TYR A 301 -7.53 -9.11 14.32
CA TYR A 301 -6.63 -9.82 13.38
C TYR A 301 -5.27 -10.17 13.96
N SER A 302 -4.95 -9.74 15.18
CA SER A 302 -3.65 -10.02 15.83
C SER A 302 -3.32 -11.52 15.90
N GLN A 303 -4.31 -12.38 16.15
CA GLN A 303 -4.15 -13.84 16.23
C GLN A 303 -4.26 -14.51 14.85
N ILE A 304 -5.16 -14.02 14.01
CA ILE A 304 -5.44 -14.55 12.67
C ILE A 304 -4.25 -14.33 11.73
N ALA A 305 -3.58 -13.20 11.85
CA ALA A 305 -2.43 -12.80 11.04
C ALA A 305 -1.18 -13.69 11.19
N GLY A 306 -1.27 -14.78 11.97
CA GLY A 306 -0.12 -15.63 12.25
C GLY A 306 1.01 -14.92 13.00
N ARG A 307 2.18 -15.55 13.06
CA ARG A 307 3.36 -14.99 13.75
C ARG A 307 4.31 -14.24 12.82
N ARG A 308 4.03 -14.20 11.51
CA ARG A 308 4.93 -13.64 10.52
C ARG A 308 4.54 -12.23 10.11
N VAL A 309 5.54 -11.35 10.06
CA VAL A 309 5.40 -9.96 9.59
C VAL A 309 6.43 -9.70 8.48
N VAL A 310 6.00 -9.05 7.43
CA VAL A 310 6.86 -8.58 6.34
C VAL A 310 6.82 -7.06 6.30
N ILE A 311 7.95 -6.41 6.56
CA ILE A 311 8.07 -4.95 6.53
C ILE A 311 8.69 -4.54 5.21
N THR A 312 8.08 -3.58 4.52
CA THR A 312 8.55 -3.00 3.26
C THR A 312 8.32 -1.48 3.24
N GLY A 313 8.54 -0.84 2.09
CA GLY A 313 8.43 0.62 1.97
C GLY A 313 9.76 1.35 2.24
N GLY A 314 9.82 2.62 1.91
CA GLY A 314 11.06 3.41 2.00
C GLY A 314 11.63 3.52 3.41
N ALA A 315 10.77 3.69 4.42
CA ALA A 315 11.21 3.83 5.81
C ALA A 315 11.66 2.50 6.45
N SER A 316 11.33 1.36 5.86
CA SER A 316 11.80 0.03 6.30
C SER A 316 13.30 -0.19 6.12
N GLN A 317 13.99 0.75 5.48
CA GLN A 317 15.43 0.65 5.21
C GLN A 317 16.30 1.22 6.35
N LEU A 318 15.69 1.75 7.40
CA LEU A 318 16.42 2.20 8.58
C LEU A 318 17.11 1.02 9.27
N GLU A 319 18.36 1.22 9.66
CA GLU A 319 19.17 0.19 10.33
C GLU A 319 18.51 -0.23 11.65
N GLY A 320 18.44 -1.56 11.90
CA GLY A 320 17.87 -2.13 13.12
C GLY A 320 16.33 -2.17 13.18
N ILE A 321 15.62 -1.68 12.16
CA ILE A 321 14.14 -1.59 12.17
C ILE A 321 13.47 -2.96 12.33
N ARG A 322 14.07 -4.01 11.77
CA ARG A 322 13.59 -5.38 11.90
C ARG A 322 13.53 -5.81 13.36
N ASP A 323 14.63 -5.63 14.08
CA ASP A 323 14.77 -6.07 15.47
C ASP A 323 13.84 -5.28 16.39
N LEU A 324 13.70 -3.97 16.14
CA LEU A 324 12.72 -3.12 16.83
C LEU A 324 11.28 -3.60 16.60
N ALA A 325 10.93 -3.91 15.37
CA ALA A 325 9.61 -4.41 15.04
C ALA A 325 9.34 -5.79 15.65
N GLU A 326 10.33 -6.69 15.67
CA GLU A 326 10.22 -7.99 16.35
C GLU A 326 9.94 -7.81 17.86
N LEU A 327 10.60 -6.84 18.48
CA LEU A 327 10.43 -6.53 19.91
C LEU A 327 9.03 -5.97 20.21
N VAL A 328 8.58 -4.97 19.45
CA VAL A 328 7.32 -4.25 19.73
C VAL A 328 6.09 -5.07 19.35
N LEU A 329 6.16 -5.80 18.23
CA LEU A 329 5.03 -6.59 17.72
C LEU A 329 4.96 -8.01 18.31
N ASP A 330 6.00 -8.49 18.98
CA ASP A 330 6.16 -9.88 19.43
C ASP A 330 5.90 -10.90 18.29
N LYS A 331 6.45 -10.63 17.11
CA LYS A 331 6.28 -11.43 15.90
C LYS A 331 7.62 -11.64 15.19
N GLN A 332 7.67 -12.66 14.32
CA GLN A 332 8.83 -12.90 13.47
C GLN A 332 8.81 -11.94 12.28
N VAL A 333 9.80 -11.10 12.16
CA VAL A 333 9.88 -10.06 11.12
C VAL A 333 10.92 -10.38 10.06
N ARG A 334 10.58 -10.18 8.80
CA ARG A 334 11.53 -10.09 7.70
C ARG A 334 11.34 -8.81 6.89
N LEU A 335 12.40 -8.34 6.25
CA LEU A 335 12.30 -7.25 5.30
C LEU A 335 11.80 -7.79 3.95
N GLY A 336 10.76 -7.13 3.41
CA GLY A 336 10.19 -7.42 2.10
C GLY A 336 10.87 -6.62 1.00
N ARG A 337 11.19 -7.30 -0.09
CA ARG A 337 11.62 -6.68 -1.34
C ARG A 337 10.73 -7.19 -2.46
N PRO A 338 10.44 -6.37 -3.49
CA PRO A 338 9.73 -6.84 -4.65
C PRO A 338 10.41 -8.06 -5.27
N LYS A 339 9.61 -9.07 -5.63
CA LYS A 339 10.11 -10.17 -6.45
C LYS A 339 10.62 -9.60 -7.77
N THR A 340 11.69 -10.15 -8.29
CA THR A 340 12.33 -9.71 -9.52
C THR A 340 11.33 -9.64 -10.69
N ILE A 341 11.31 -8.50 -11.37
CA ILE A 341 10.58 -8.28 -12.63
C ILE A 341 11.64 -8.05 -13.70
N LYS A 342 11.48 -8.71 -14.85
CA LYS A 342 12.43 -8.57 -15.97
C LYS A 342 12.54 -7.10 -16.42
N GLY A 343 13.76 -6.62 -16.61
CA GLY A 343 14.01 -5.23 -17.04
C GLY A 343 13.93 -4.17 -15.92
N LEU A 344 13.61 -4.55 -14.67
CA LEU A 344 13.61 -3.60 -13.56
C LEU A 344 15.05 -3.26 -13.16
N PRO A 345 15.47 -1.98 -13.24
CA PRO A 345 16.80 -1.55 -12.81
C PRO A 345 17.01 -1.83 -11.30
N GLU A 346 18.23 -2.19 -10.93
CA GLU A 346 18.57 -2.48 -9.52
C GLU A 346 18.31 -1.28 -8.60
N SER A 347 18.50 -0.06 -9.08
CA SER A 347 18.25 1.18 -8.33
C SER A 347 16.79 1.38 -7.88
N VAL A 348 15.85 0.70 -8.52
CA VAL A 348 14.40 0.77 -8.24
C VAL A 348 13.79 -0.58 -7.87
N SER A 349 14.61 -1.56 -7.50
CA SER A 349 14.20 -2.89 -7.04
C SER A 349 14.10 -3.01 -5.50
N GLY A 350 14.38 -1.93 -4.78
CA GLY A 350 14.37 -1.89 -3.32
C GLY A 350 12.96 -1.84 -2.70
N PRO A 351 12.86 -1.94 -1.36
CA PRO A 351 11.59 -1.90 -0.64
C PRO A 351 10.75 -0.66 -0.91
N ALA A 352 11.37 0.48 -1.19
CA ALA A 352 10.69 1.75 -1.50
C ALA A 352 9.78 1.67 -2.75
N PHE A 353 9.97 0.66 -3.60
CA PHE A 353 9.25 0.47 -4.84
C PHE A 353 8.29 -0.73 -4.80
N ALA A 354 8.10 -1.32 -3.61
CA ALA A 354 7.26 -2.51 -3.43
C ALA A 354 5.82 -2.27 -3.91
N THR A 355 5.22 -1.15 -3.54
CA THR A 355 3.85 -0.79 -3.95
C THR A 355 3.73 -0.68 -5.47
N THR A 356 4.67 0.01 -6.15
CA THR A 356 4.64 0.18 -7.61
C THR A 356 4.82 -1.15 -8.34
N ALA A 357 5.73 -2.01 -7.86
CA ALA A 357 5.90 -3.36 -8.40
C ALA A 357 4.65 -4.23 -8.17
N GLY A 358 3.96 -4.01 -7.04
CA GLY A 358 2.72 -4.70 -6.70
C GLY A 358 1.55 -4.28 -7.58
N LEU A 359 1.45 -3.01 -7.97
CA LEU A 359 0.44 -2.55 -8.93
C LEU A 359 0.53 -3.28 -10.27
N LEU A 360 1.75 -3.52 -10.77
CA LEU A 360 1.95 -4.29 -12.00
C LEU A 360 1.49 -5.74 -11.87
N ARG A 361 1.69 -6.34 -10.68
CA ARG A 361 1.20 -7.71 -10.41
C ARG A 361 -0.30 -7.75 -10.26
N TYR A 362 -0.89 -6.74 -9.64
CA TYR A 362 -2.32 -6.57 -9.54
C TYR A 362 -2.96 -6.48 -10.93
N ALA A 363 -2.45 -5.61 -11.79
CA ALA A 363 -2.95 -5.42 -13.15
C ALA A 363 -3.01 -6.70 -13.99
N ILE A 364 -2.06 -7.64 -13.80
CA ILE A 364 -2.08 -8.92 -14.51
C ILE A 364 -3.11 -9.87 -13.90
N ASN A 365 -3.20 -9.95 -12.56
CA ASN A 365 -4.03 -10.92 -11.88
C ASN A 365 -5.53 -10.58 -11.99
N GLU A 366 -5.88 -9.30 -11.95
CA GLU A 366 -7.29 -8.85 -12.04
C GLU A 366 -7.89 -9.11 -13.42
N HIS A 367 -7.14 -8.98 -14.49
CA HIS A 367 -7.64 -9.36 -15.84
C HIS A 367 -7.98 -10.85 -15.98
N VAL A 368 -7.52 -11.68 -15.02
CA VAL A 368 -7.82 -13.12 -14.99
C VAL A 368 -9.07 -13.44 -14.16
N ILE A 369 -9.42 -12.60 -13.17
CA ILE A 369 -10.43 -12.98 -12.16
C ILE A 369 -11.83 -12.38 -12.42
N LEU A 370 -11.98 -11.11 -12.84
CA LEU A 370 -13.32 -10.49 -13.04
C LEU A 370 -13.28 -9.32 -14.06
N PRO A 371 -13.51 -9.57 -15.36
CA PRO A 371 -13.44 -8.50 -16.38
C PRO A 371 -14.50 -7.41 -16.28
N ASP A 372 -15.62 -7.58 -15.54
CA ASP A 372 -16.82 -6.75 -15.74
C ASP A 372 -17.51 -6.17 -14.49
N ILE A 373 -17.07 -6.47 -13.27
CA ILE A 373 -17.84 -6.06 -12.06
C ILE A 373 -17.56 -4.61 -11.67
N ALA A 374 -16.32 -4.14 -11.81
CA ALA A 374 -15.95 -2.75 -11.50
C ALA A 374 -16.68 -1.74 -12.44
N GLU A 375 -16.86 -2.09 -13.73
CA GLU A 375 -17.61 -1.27 -14.68
C GLU A 375 -19.11 -1.18 -14.36
N THR A 376 -19.72 -2.24 -13.81
CA THR A 376 -21.16 -2.27 -13.54
C THR A 376 -21.51 -1.42 -12.32
N VAL A 377 -20.67 -1.42 -11.29
CA VAL A 377 -20.85 -0.58 -10.08
C VAL A 377 -20.63 0.90 -10.39
N SER A 378 -19.70 1.25 -11.30
CA SER A 378 -19.47 2.63 -11.72
C SER A 378 -20.55 3.16 -12.67
N LYS A 379 -21.10 2.32 -13.55
CA LYS A 379 -22.18 2.70 -14.51
C LYS A 379 -23.55 2.82 -13.84
N GLY A 380 -23.82 2.14 -12.72
CA GLY A 380 -25.07 2.29 -11.95
C GLY A 380 -25.26 3.68 -11.32
N ARG A 381 -24.21 4.50 -11.22
CA ARG A 381 -24.27 5.90 -10.72
C ARG A 381 -24.51 6.96 -11.79
N GLY A 382 -24.70 6.57 -13.05
CA GLY A 382 -24.79 7.50 -14.21
C GLY A 382 -26.18 7.81 -14.70
N VAL A 383 -27.25 7.24 -14.14
CA VAL A 383 -28.62 7.46 -14.63
C VAL A 383 -29.53 7.96 -13.52
N ASP A 384 -29.40 9.24 -13.18
CA ASP A 384 -30.49 10.11 -12.74
C ASP A 384 -29.97 11.56 -12.64
N ARG A 385 -29.93 12.23 -13.80
CA ARG A 385 -29.96 13.70 -13.88
C ARG A 385 -30.90 14.06 -15.02
N ILE A 386 -32.13 14.26 -14.67
CA ILE A 386 -33.03 15.22 -15.30
C ILE A 386 -33.35 16.28 -14.26
#